data_1d4074b6f00e2684e9badeb383a6e13b
#
_entry.id   1d4074b6f00e2684e9badeb383a6e13b
#
_cell.length_a   1.000
_cell.length_b   1.000
_cell.length_c   1.000
_cell.angle_alpha   90.00
_cell.angle_beta   90.00
_cell.angle_gamma   90.00
#
_symmetry.space_group_name_H-M   'P 1'
#
loop_
_entity.id
_entity.type
_entity.pdbx_description
1 polymer ?
#
loop_
_entity_poly.entity_id
_entity_poly.type
_entity_poly.pdbx_seq_one_letter_code
_entity_poly.pdbx_strand_id
1 'polypeptide(L)'
;MIVSRRNEPFRYTFEPSLSCLIRLYEINHSHLESSQGEAEILDLSPNGCKLESSLNFRAAQNECKIVLSFKLANPLELRGTIIWQEQKAYGFVYGVKFEPGKQREITEELKQYSKQKLQAAAEAASSSAAGSGQ
;
A
#
# COMPACT_ATOMS: atom_id res chain seq x y z
N MET A 1 -19.89 8.93 9.12
CA MET A 1 -21.02 8.15 8.66
C MET A 1 -20.60 6.80 8.14
N ILE A 2 -21.33 5.79 8.50
CA ILE A 2 -21.02 4.42 8.09
C ILE A 2 -21.02 4.26 6.59
N VAL A 3 -21.83 5.04 5.91
CA VAL A 3 -21.94 5.00 4.45
C VAL A 3 -20.60 5.19 3.76
N SER A 4 -19.74 6.08 4.27
CA SER A 4 -18.46 6.33 3.62
C SER A 4 -17.55 5.10 3.63
N ARG A 5 -17.67 4.22 4.62
CA ARG A 5 -16.88 2.99 4.64
C ARG A 5 -17.37 1.98 3.63
N ARG A 6 -18.63 2.06 3.27
CA ARG A 6 -19.18 1.17 2.26
C ARG A 6 -18.73 1.54 0.87
N ASN A 7 -18.22 2.76 0.70
CA ASN A 7 -17.66 3.20 -0.57
C ASN A 7 -16.26 2.64 -0.79
N GLU A 8 -15.71 1.98 0.23
CA GLU A 8 -14.44 1.25 0.12
C GLU A 8 -14.72 -0.24 0.20
N PRO A 9 -15.29 -0.82 -0.87
CA PRO A 9 -15.75 -2.20 -0.82
C PRO A 9 -14.59 -3.21 -0.74
N PHE A 10 -13.38 -2.77 -1.02
CA PHE A 10 -12.23 -3.65 -1.07
C PHE A 10 -11.06 -3.00 -0.34
N ARG A 11 -10.81 -3.45 0.89
CA ARG A 11 -9.64 -3.03 1.65
C ARG A 11 -8.90 -4.28 2.07
N TYR A 12 -7.63 -4.36 1.72
CA TYR A 12 -6.80 -5.50 2.03
C TYR A 12 -5.75 -5.10 3.06
N THR A 13 -5.70 -5.81 4.17
CA THR A 13 -4.68 -5.61 5.22
C THR A 13 -3.58 -6.63 5.00
N PHE A 14 -2.34 -6.17 4.96
CA PHE A 14 -1.20 -7.03 4.73
C PHE A 14 -0.58 -7.47 6.05
N GLU A 15 -0.43 -8.77 6.23
CA GLU A 15 0.23 -9.36 7.39
C GLU A 15 1.14 -10.49 6.93
N PRO A 16 2.46 -10.27 6.93
CA PRO A 16 3.13 -9.02 7.28
C PRO A 16 2.91 -7.92 6.24
N SER A 17 3.27 -6.69 6.62
CA SER A 17 3.12 -5.55 5.71
C SER A 17 3.88 -5.75 4.40
N LEU A 18 3.46 -5.04 3.38
CA LEU A 18 4.02 -5.20 2.02
C LEU A 18 5.08 -4.13 1.77
N SER A 19 6.29 -4.56 1.48
CA SER A 19 7.38 -3.63 1.17
C SER A 19 7.09 -2.85 -0.10
N CYS A 20 7.43 -1.56 -0.08
CA CYS A 20 7.30 -0.71 -1.25
C CYS A 20 8.41 0.33 -1.28
N LEU A 21 8.60 0.92 -2.44
CA LEU A 21 9.49 2.06 -2.62
C LEU A 21 8.64 3.31 -2.75
N ILE A 22 9.12 4.42 -2.18
CA ILE A 22 8.40 5.67 -2.16
C ILE A 22 9.33 6.79 -2.56
N ARG A 23 8.83 7.71 -3.37
CA ARG A 23 9.55 8.94 -3.68
C ARG A 23 8.58 10.10 -3.80
N LEU A 24 9.06 11.30 -3.47
CA LEU A 24 8.30 12.51 -3.70
C LEU A 24 8.49 12.95 -5.15
N TYR A 25 7.42 13.40 -5.80
CA TYR A 25 7.53 14.01 -7.11
C TYR A 25 7.00 15.44 -7.12
N GLU A 26 6.34 15.86 -6.05
CA GLU A 26 5.86 17.23 -5.94
C GLU A 26 5.70 17.57 -4.46
N ILE A 27 6.09 18.78 -4.08
CA ILE A 27 5.87 19.28 -2.73
C ILE A 27 5.43 20.74 -2.85
N ASN A 28 4.26 21.05 -2.24
CA ASN A 28 3.68 22.40 -2.27
C ASN A 28 3.60 22.97 -3.68
N HIS A 29 3.18 22.15 -4.64
CA HIS A 29 2.98 22.47 -6.05
C HIS A 29 4.29 22.68 -6.83
N SER A 30 5.43 22.36 -6.22
CA SER A 30 6.71 22.42 -6.92
C SER A 30 7.21 21.02 -7.24
N HIS A 31 7.54 20.80 -8.50
CA HIS A 31 8.11 19.55 -8.97
C HIS A 31 9.48 19.32 -8.37
N LEU A 32 9.76 18.07 -8.03
CA LEU A 32 11.11 17.67 -7.62
C LEU A 32 11.30 16.19 -7.91
N GLU A 33 12.56 15.78 -7.91
CA GLU A 33 12.88 14.35 -8.00
C GLU A 33 13.67 13.99 -6.76
N SER A 34 13.00 13.31 -5.81
CA SER A 34 13.71 12.84 -4.63
C SER A 34 14.30 11.46 -4.91
N SER A 35 15.27 11.07 -4.12
CA SER A 35 15.74 9.69 -4.12
C SER A 35 14.62 8.79 -3.61
N GLN A 36 14.69 7.52 -3.97
CA GLN A 36 13.73 6.54 -3.47
C GLN A 36 14.02 6.19 -2.03
N GLY A 37 12.96 6.05 -1.25
CA GLY A 37 13.05 5.55 0.11
C GLY A 37 12.22 4.29 0.23
N GLU A 38 12.26 3.72 1.43
CA GLU A 38 11.53 2.48 1.72
C GLU A 38 10.32 2.78 2.59
N ALA A 39 9.26 2.04 2.35
CA ALA A 39 8.05 2.11 3.15
C ALA A 39 7.39 0.74 3.14
N GLU A 40 6.38 0.58 3.98
CA GLU A 40 5.61 -0.65 4.04
C GLU A 40 4.13 -0.31 3.99
N ILE A 41 3.43 -1.00 3.12
CA ILE A 41 1.98 -0.82 2.99
C ILE A 41 1.30 -1.69 4.03
N LEU A 42 0.52 -1.06 4.89
CA LEU A 42 -0.22 -1.75 5.95
C LEU A 42 -1.56 -2.23 5.43
N ASP A 43 -2.24 -1.39 4.66
CA ASP A 43 -3.47 -1.78 3.99
C ASP A 43 -3.61 -1.00 2.68
N LEU A 44 -4.42 -1.53 1.78
CA LEU A 44 -4.60 -1.00 0.45
C LEU A 44 -6.05 -1.14 0.01
N SER A 45 -6.59 -0.09 -0.57
CA SER A 45 -7.90 -0.11 -1.20
C SER A 45 -7.79 0.55 -2.57
N PRO A 46 -8.84 0.50 -3.41
CA PRO A 46 -8.77 1.14 -4.72
C PRO A 46 -8.50 2.64 -4.67
N ASN A 47 -8.85 3.31 -3.58
CA ASN A 47 -8.74 4.76 -3.48
C ASN A 47 -7.56 5.24 -2.66
N GLY A 48 -6.89 4.37 -1.94
CA GLY A 48 -5.78 4.81 -1.11
C GLY A 48 -5.15 3.69 -0.32
N CYS A 49 -4.20 4.08 0.53
CA CYS A 49 -3.53 3.10 1.37
C CYS A 49 -3.07 3.74 2.67
N LYS A 50 -2.72 2.87 3.61
CA LYS A 50 -2.02 3.26 4.83
C LYS A 50 -0.62 2.68 4.73
N LEU A 51 0.38 3.51 4.96
CA LEU A 51 1.75 3.04 4.91
C LEU A 51 2.57 3.55 6.07
N GLU A 52 3.69 2.86 6.29
CA GLU A 52 4.61 3.16 7.38
C GLU A 52 6.00 3.36 6.81
N SER A 53 6.71 4.37 7.33
CA SER A 53 8.06 4.66 6.87
C SER A 53 8.81 5.39 7.96
N SER A 54 10.14 5.26 7.97
CA SER A 54 10.99 6.06 8.83
C SER A 54 11.16 7.49 8.30
N LEU A 55 10.75 7.74 7.07
CA LEU A 55 10.87 9.05 6.44
C LEU A 55 9.81 10.01 6.98
N ASN A 56 10.24 11.24 7.27
CA ASN A 56 9.34 12.27 7.76
C ASN A 56 9.08 13.30 6.67
N PHE A 57 7.91 13.23 6.05
CA PHE A 57 7.53 14.14 4.98
C PHE A 57 6.92 15.45 5.49
N ARG A 58 6.65 15.52 6.80
CA ARG A 58 6.03 16.72 7.42
C ARG A 58 4.74 17.11 6.72
N ALA A 59 3.86 16.14 6.58
CA ALA A 59 2.62 16.30 5.83
C ALA A 59 1.67 17.32 6.44
N ALA A 60 1.81 17.62 7.74
CA ALA A 60 1.00 18.65 8.37
C ALA A 60 1.36 20.07 7.87
N GLN A 61 2.57 20.23 7.34
CA GLN A 61 3.08 21.53 6.90
C GLN A 61 3.26 21.58 5.39
N ASN A 62 3.19 20.46 4.69
CA ASN A 62 3.47 20.37 3.27
C ASN A 62 2.44 19.51 2.57
N GLU A 63 2.10 19.92 1.36
CA GLU A 63 1.30 19.07 0.48
C GLU A 63 2.28 18.19 -0.31
N CYS A 64 2.30 16.91 0.02
CA CYS A 64 3.27 15.97 -0.55
C CYS A 64 2.59 15.02 -1.50
N LYS A 65 3.07 14.98 -2.74
CA LYS A 65 2.62 14.00 -3.74
C LYS A 65 3.73 13.00 -3.96
N ILE A 66 3.37 11.74 -3.95
CA ILE A 66 4.33 10.65 -3.93
C ILE A 66 4.01 9.63 -5.01
N VAL A 67 5.04 8.87 -5.36
CA VAL A 67 4.90 7.70 -6.21
C VAL A 67 5.26 6.49 -5.38
N LEU A 68 4.39 5.50 -5.38
CA LEU A 68 4.61 4.22 -4.71
C LEU A 68 4.87 3.16 -5.77
N SER A 69 5.92 2.37 -5.56
CA SER A 69 6.24 1.24 -6.44
C SER A 69 6.28 -0.03 -5.60
N PHE A 70 5.48 -1.00 -5.96
CA PHE A 70 5.39 -2.26 -5.24
C PHE A 70 4.86 -3.34 -6.16
N LYS A 71 4.86 -4.56 -5.67
CA LYS A 71 4.37 -5.70 -6.43
C LYS A 71 3.26 -6.41 -5.67
N LEU A 72 2.12 -6.58 -6.32
CA LEU A 72 1.07 -7.50 -5.88
C LEU A 72 1.18 -8.77 -6.71
N ALA A 73 0.18 -9.05 -7.55
CA ALA A 73 0.34 -10.09 -8.57
C ALA A 73 1.33 -9.62 -9.64
N ASN A 74 1.26 -8.35 -9.99
CA ASN A 74 2.13 -7.71 -10.95
C ASN A 74 2.71 -6.43 -10.35
N PRO A 75 3.84 -5.92 -10.89
CA PRO A 75 4.37 -4.63 -10.43
C PRO A 75 3.39 -3.50 -10.69
N LEU A 76 3.29 -2.61 -9.72
CA LEU A 76 2.42 -1.43 -9.78
C LEU A 76 3.19 -0.18 -9.44
N GLU A 77 2.83 0.91 -10.09
CA GLU A 77 3.31 2.23 -9.75
C GLU A 77 2.11 3.14 -9.61
N LEU A 78 1.93 3.72 -8.43
CA LEU A 78 0.75 4.51 -8.11
C LEU A 78 1.15 5.88 -7.61
N ARG A 79 0.40 6.89 -8.01
CA ARG A 79 0.59 8.26 -7.55
C ARG A 79 -0.50 8.63 -6.57
N GLY A 80 -0.12 9.34 -5.54
CA GLY A 80 -1.07 9.78 -4.54
C GLY A 80 -0.59 10.96 -3.75
N THR A 81 -1.49 11.49 -2.93
CA THR A 81 -1.21 12.60 -2.04
C THR A 81 -1.31 12.12 -0.62
N ILE A 82 -0.35 12.51 0.21
CA ILE A 82 -0.41 12.21 1.64
C ILE A 82 -1.49 13.10 2.25
N ILE A 83 -2.47 12.48 2.89
CA ILE A 83 -3.60 13.22 3.47
C ILE A 83 -3.52 13.34 4.98
N TRP A 84 -2.73 12.47 5.64
CA TRP A 84 -2.45 12.61 7.06
C TRP A 84 -1.17 11.88 7.42
N GLN A 85 -0.60 12.26 8.55
CA GLN A 85 0.63 11.69 9.08
C GLN A 85 0.48 11.56 10.60
N GLU A 86 0.94 10.44 11.14
CA GLU A 86 0.94 10.19 12.57
C GLU A 86 2.30 9.66 12.98
N GLN A 87 2.86 10.22 14.04
CA GLN A 87 4.15 9.76 14.55
C GLN A 87 3.95 8.53 15.42
N LYS A 88 4.78 7.52 15.21
CA LYS A 88 4.82 6.30 16.00
C LYS A 88 6.20 6.17 16.65
N ALA A 89 6.35 5.13 17.49
CA ALA A 89 7.61 4.91 18.20
C ALA A 89 8.79 4.70 17.26
N TYR A 90 8.55 4.10 16.09
CA TYR A 90 9.62 3.70 15.19
C TYR A 90 9.59 4.44 13.85
N GLY A 91 8.79 5.47 13.73
CA GLY A 91 8.67 6.19 12.47
C GLY A 91 7.32 6.84 12.34
N PHE A 92 6.77 6.80 11.14
CA PHE A 92 5.53 7.52 10.83
C PHE A 92 4.58 6.64 10.06
N VAL A 93 3.29 6.84 10.29
CA VAL A 93 2.24 6.20 9.52
C VAL A 93 1.53 7.27 8.71
N TYR A 94 1.25 6.97 7.47
CA TYR A 94 0.66 7.90 6.52
C TYR A 94 -0.62 7.34 5.92
N GLY A 95 -1.60 8.23 5.74
CA GLY A 95 -2.73 7.93 4.89
C GLY A 95 -2.51 8.59 3.53
N VAL A 96 -2.70 7.81 2.48
CA VAL A 96 -2.46 8.26 1.11
C VAL A 96 -3.73 8.10 0.31
N LYS A 97 -4.09 9.14 -0.44
CA LYS A 97 -5.21 9.09 -1.38
C LYS A 97 -4.63 9.04 -2.79
N PHE A 98 -5.02 8.02 -3.55
CA PHE A 98 -4.51 7.84 -4.91
C PHE A 98 -5.17 8.78 -5.90
N GLU A 99 -4.43 9.15 -6.94
CA GLU A 99 -4.99 9.86 -8.07
C GLU A 99 -6.01 8.97 -8.77
N PRO A 100 -7.06 9.56 -9.34
CA PRO A 100 -8.06 8.76 -10.05
C PRO A 100 -7.47 8.12 -11.30
N GLY A 101 -8.10 7.05 -11.76
CA GLY A 101 -7.73 6.40 -12.99
C GLY A 101 -7.22 4.98 -12.86
N LYS A 102 -6.80 4.55 -11.67
CA LYS A 102 -6.25 3.21 -11.48
C LYS A 102 -7.05 2.33 -10.53
N GLN A 103 -8.21 2.78 -10.11
CA GLN A 103 -9.03 2.06 -9.12
C GLN A 103 -9.38 0.64 -9.58
N ARG A 104 -9.72 0.50 -10.85
CA ARG A 104 -10.05 -0.81 -11.41
C ARG A 104 -8.84 -1.72 -11.42
N GLU A 105 -7.71 -1.20 -11.82
CA GLU A 105 -6.46 -1.96 -11.84
C GLU A 105 -6.09 -2.44 -10.45
N ILE A 106 -6.18 -1.57 -9.46
CA ILE A 106 -5.89 -1.91 -8.07
C ILE A 106 -6.83 -3.02 -7.59
N THR A 107 -8.12 -2.89 -7.88
CA THR A 107 -9.12 -3.90 -7.50
C THR A 107 -8.77 -5.26 -8.08
N GLU A 108 -8.45 -5.31 -9.36
CA GLU A 108 -8.10 -6.56 -10.04
C GLU A 108 -6.82 -7.16 -9.47
N GLU A 109 -5.82 -6.31 -9.21
CA GLU A 109 -4.57 -6.78 -8.62
C GLU A 109 -4.77 -7.34 -7.22
N LEU A 110 -5.61 -6.70 -6.42
CA LEU A 110 -5.91 -7.19 -5.08
C LEU A 110 -6.64 -8.52 -5.11
N LYS A 111 -7.58 -8.69 -6.03
CA LYS A 111 -8.28 -9.95 -6.19
C LYS A 111 -7.31 -11.07 -6.57
N GLN A 112 -6.43 -10.80 -7.51
CA GLN A 112 -5.46 -11.77 -7.99
C GLN A 112 -4.46 -12.12 -6.90
N TYR A 113 -3.96 -11.11 -6.19
CA TYR A 113 -3.03 -11.29 -5.08
C TYR A 113 -3.67 -12.14 -3.97
N SER A 114 -4.90 -11.84 -3.62
CA SER A 114 -5.65 -12.58 -2.60
C SER A 114 -5.81 -14.06 -2.99
N LYS A 115 -6.11 -14.31 -4.25
CA LYS A 115 -6.20 -15.68 -4.79
C LYS A 115 -4.88 -16.41 -4.66
N GLN A 116 -3.79 -15.76 -5.06
CA GLN A 116 -2.45 -16.34 -4.99
C GLN A 116 -2.07 -16.68 -3.56
N LYS A 117 -2.42 -15.82 -2.62
CA LYS A 117 -2.15 -16.07 -1.20
C LYS A 117 -2.90 -17.28 -0.69
N LEU A 118 -4.16 -17.42 -1.07
CA LEU A 118 -4.96 -18.57 -0.67
C LEU A 118 -4.41 -19.86 -1.27
N GLN A 119 -4.00 -19.84 -2.53
CA GLN A 119 -3.40 -20.99 -3.18
C GLN A 119 -2.08 -21.38 -2.52
N ALA A 120 -1.23 -20.42 -2.23
CA ALA A 120 0.05 -20.67 -1.58
C ALA A 120 -0.17 -21.30 -0.19
N ALA A 121 -1.15 -20.79 0.56
CA ALA A 121 -1.47 -21.34 1.87
C ALA A 121 -1.99 -22.79 1.75
N ALA A 122 -2.84 -23.04 0.76
CA ALA A 122 -3.38 -24.37 0.52
C ALA A 122 -2.27 -25.34 0.11
N GLU A 123 -1.38 -24.93 -0.76
CA GLU A 123 -0.27 -25.74 -1.21
C GLU A 123 0.70 -26.03 -0.07
N ALA A 124 1.00 -25.04 0.74
CA ALA A 124 1.87 -25.21 1.90
C ALA A 124 1.25 -26.19 2.90
N ALA A 125 -0.04 -26.08 3.15
CA ALA A 125 -0.75 -27.00 4.04
C ALA A 125 -0.74 -28.41 3.48
N SER A 126 -0.96 -28.55 2.19
CA SER A 126 -0.94 -29.84 1.48
C SER A 126 0.44 -30.48 1.56
N SER A 127 1.47 -29.70 1.27
CA SER A 127 2.85 -30.17 1.34
C SER A 127 3.22 -30.61 2.74
N SER A 128 2.81 -29.85 3.73
CA SER A 128 3.05 -30.16 5.14
C SER A 128 2.38 -31.48 5.52
N ALA A 129 1.14 -31.66 5.11
CA ALA A 129 0.41 -32.87 5.39
C ALA A 129 1.07 -34.08 4.73
N ALA A 130 1.49 -33.93 3.48
CA ALA A 130 2.18 -34.99 2.75
C ALA A 130 3.52 -35.33 3.40
N GLY A 131 4.26 -34.30 3.81
CA GLY A 131 5.52 -34.50 4.49
C GLY A 131 5.36 -35.23 5.81
N SER A 132 4.36 -34.89 6.58
CA SER A 132 4.14 -35.50 7.87
C SER A 132 3.62 -36.96 7.74
N GLY A 133 3.09 -37.33 6.59
CA GLY A 133 2.64 -38.68 6.32
C GLY A 133 3.77 -39.65 6.07
N GLN A 134 4.95 -39.18 6.02
CA GLN A 134 6.11 -40.02 5.82
C GLN A 134 6.80 -40.30 7.14
#